data_c5a5a22f81a4aa6a755f0dd815bcf8c1
#
_entry.id   c5a5a22f81a4aa6a755f0dd815bcf8c1
#
_cell.length_a   1.000
_cell.length_b   1.000
_cell.length_c   1.000
_cell.angle_alpha   90.00
_cell.angle_beta   90.00
_cell.angle_gamma   90.00
#
_symmetry.space_group_name_H-M   'P 1'
#
loop_
_entity.id
_entity.type
_entity.pdbx_description
1 polymer ?
#
loop_
_entity_poly.entity_id
_entity_poly.type
_entity_poly.pdbx_seq_one_letter_code
_entity_poly.pdbx_strand_id
1 'polypeptide(L)'
;VPGPADEPTASQADPVEGVLFDIDDTLVDLEQAMGHVLQAIPDPALSHLGDDDWVRYKALYTTDPQRHYDRFLAGELTFEEQRVHRVRHARAGFTPEPFLGRVAEAWVRDYEQLLPQHFRAYDDVVPLLDALEARGIPYGAVSNNVHDYQRAKLDRAGLQRIGVLVGIDTVGVAKPDPAIYREGARLIGAAPSRTLYVGDNRLVDAVGARDAGLIGVWLDRTGAGRDRGVDSGTGAATGAEGVPEVPCIAGLAAVLQFLPSVR
;
A
#
# COMPACT_ATOMS: atom_id res chain seq x y z
N VAL A 1 -22.16 39.15 40.58
CA VAL A 1 -20.92 38.82 39.92
C VAL A 1 -21.12 37.44 39.33
N PRO A 2 -21.16 37.26 38.00
CA PRO A 2 -21.20 35.94 37.40
C PRO A 2 -19.82 35.26 37.55
N GLY A 3 -19.84 33.99 38.00
CA GLY A 3 -18.65 33.17 38.10
C GLY A 3 -18.04 32.86 36.72
N PRO A 4 -16.78 32.43 36.66
CA PRO A 4 -16.12 32.13 35.39
C PRO A 4 -16.82 30.96 34.68
N ALA A 5 -17.11 31.15 33.39
CA ALA A 5 -17.60 30.09 32.55
C ALA A 5 -16.54 28.99 32.46
N ASP A 6 -16.97 27.75 32.70
CA ASP A 6 -16.15 26.56 32.43
C ASP A 6 -15.70 26.57 30.96
N GLU A 7 -14.41 26.70 30.71
CA GLU A 7 -13.82 26.46 29.42
C GLU A 7 -14.05 24.97 29.04
N PRO A 8 -14.47 24.66 27.82
CA PRO A 8 -14.62 23.27 27.41
C PRO A 8 -13.25 22.60 27.47
N THR A 9 -13.08 21.66 28.40
CA THR A 9 -11.93 20.76 28.43
C THR A 9 -11.77 20.11 27.08
N ALA A 10 -10.58 20.27 26.47
CA ALA A 10 -10.23 19.60 25.24
C ALA A 10 -10.59 18.11 25.36
N SER A 11 -11.48 17.64 24.50
CA SER A 11 -11.88 16.24 24.44
C SER A 11 -10.60 15.41 24.25
N GLN A 12 -10.19 14.67 25.27
CA GLN A 12 -9.16 13.64 25.11
C GLN A 12 -9.69 12.66 24.08
N ALA A 13 -9.02 12.57 22.92
CA ALA A 13 -9.34 11.57 21.93
C ALA A 13 -9.31 10.20 22.61
N ASP A 14 -10.33 9.40 22.35
CA ASP A 14 -10.40 8.03 22.86
C ASP A 14 -9.14 7.25 22.44
N PRO A 15 -8.58 6.41 23.34
CA PRO A 15 -7.35 5.68 23.04
C PRO A 15 -7.55 4.71 21.86
N VAL A 16 -6.50 4.54 21.05
CA VAL A 16 -6.47 3.56 19.97
C VAL A 16 -6.61 2.15 20.55
N GLU A 17 -7.53 1.36 20.00
CA GLU A 17 -7.85 -0.01 20.44
C GLU A 17 -7.40 -1.07 19.41
N GLY A 18 -7.07 -0.68 18.18
CA GLY A 18 -6.63 -1.60 17.15
C GLY A 18 -5.87 -0.89 16.03
N VAL A 19 -5.08 -1.66 15.27
CA VAL A 19 -4.28 -1.14 14.16
C VAL A 19 -4.50 -1.97 12.91
N LEU A 20 -4.79 -1.32 11.81
CA LEU A 20 -4.86 -1.90 10.47
C LEU A 20 -3.74 -1.34 9.59
N PHE A 21 -3.23 -2.18 8.72
CA PHE A 21 -2.17 -1.83 7.79
C PHE A 21 -2.59 -2.11 6.36
N ASP A 22 -2.15 -1.28 5.43
CA ASP A 22 -1.95 -1.73 4.07
C ASP A 22 -0.79 -2.73 4.00
N ILE A 23 -0.64 -3.44 2.87
CA ILE A 23 0.38 -4.49 2.72
C ILE A 23 1.52 -4.04 1.81
N ASP A 24 1.19 -3.63 0.59
CA ASP A 24 2.15 -3.37 -0.47
C ASP A 24 2.85 -2.02 -0.24
N ASP A 25 4.18 -2.03 -0.16
CA ASP A 25 5.01 -0.87 0.18
C ASP A 25 4.74 -0.25 1.57
N THR A 26 3.89 -0.92 2.37
CA THR A 26 3.66 -0.62 3.79
C THR A 26 4.31 -1.66 4.69
N LEU A 27 3.88 -2.92 4.60
CA LEU A 27 4.45 -4.06 5.35
C LEU A 27 5.47 -4.83 4.53
N VAL A 28 5.24 -4.98 3.23
CA VAL A 28 6.09 -5.73 2.29
C VAL A 28 6.67 -4.75 1.27
N ASP A 29 7.99 -4.81 1.08
CA ASP A 29 8.72 -4.01 0.08
C ASP A 29 8.47 -4.58 -1.33
N LEU A 30 7.29 -4.24 -1.86
CA LEU A 30 6.87 -4.74 -3.17
C LEU A 30 7.63 -4.05 -4.31
N GLU A 31 7.94 -2.76 -4.18
CA GLU A 31 8.70 -2.03 -5.19
C GLU A 31 10.07 -2.66 -5.42
N GLN A 32 10.79 -2.99 -4.34
CA GLN A 32 12.09 -3.65 -4.42
C GLN A 32 11.95 -5.07 -5.01
N ALA A 33 10.95 -5.84 -4.57
CA ALA A 33 10.69 -7.18 -5.10
C ALA A 33 10.42 -7.14 -6.61
N MET A 34 9.56 -6.24 -7.08
CA MET A 34 9.31 -6.02 -8.51
C MET A 34 10.59 -5.62 -9.26
N GLY A 35 11.36 -4.70 -8.68
CA GLY A 35 12.61 -4.24 -9.29
C GLY A 35 13.64 -5.36 -9.49
N HIS A 36 13.77 -6.28 -8.52
CA HIS A 36 14.63 -7.46 -8.66
C HIS A 36 14.16 -8.41 -9.77
N VAL A 37 12.87 -8.68 -9.84
CA VAL A 37 12.31 -9.60 -10.85
C VAL A 37 12.44 -9.05 -12.26
N LEU A 38 12.17 -7.74 -12.45
CA LEU A 38 12.32 -7.09 -13.75
C LEU A 38 13.74 -7.23 -14.31
N GLN A 39 14.74 -7.23 -13.45
CA GLN A 39 16.14 -7.38 -13.83
C GLN A 39 16.55 -8.85 -13.97
N ALA A 40 15.89 -9.76 -13.26
CA ALA A 40 16.20 -11.19 -13.28
C ALA A 40 15.61 -11.93 -14.48
N ILE A 41 14.48 -11.44 -15.05
CA ILE A 41 13.88 -12.05 -16.23
C ILE A 41 14.74 -11.72 -17.46
N PRO A 42 15.28 -12.73 -18.18
CA PRO A 42 16.09 -12.48 -19.35
C PRO A 42 15.31 -11.77 -20.46
N ASP A 43 15.81 -10.63 -20.90
CA ASP A 43 15.28 -9.87 -22.03
C ASP A 43 16.42 -9.42 -22.93
N PRO A 44 16.70 -10.14 -24.03
CA PRO A 44 17.79 -9.78 -24.96
C PRO A 44 17.67 -8.35 -25.51
N ALA A 45 16.45 -7.85 -25.70
CA ALA A 45 16.21 -6.51 -26.19
C ALA A 45 16.59 -5.40 -25.21
N LEU A 46 16.77 -5.74 -23.92
CA LEU A 46 17.19 -4.83 -22.85
C LEU A 46 18.64 -5.05 -22.39
N SER A 47 19.40 -5.94 -23.06
CA SER A 47 20.78 -6.28 -22.67
C SER A 47 21.78 -5.12 -22.77
N HIS A 48 21.42 -4.06 -23.47
CA HIS A 48 22.21 -2.84 -23.63
C HIS A 48 22.00 -1.80 -22.50
N LEU A 49 21.05 -2.01 -21.58
CA LEU A 49 20.75 -1.05 -20.53
C LEU A 49 21.88 -0.96 -19.52
N GLY A 50 22.32 0.28 -19.24
CA GLY A 50 23.18 0.61 -18.09
C GLY A 50 22.36 0.80 -16.81
N ASP A 51 23.04 1.08 -15.69
CA ASP A 51 22.43 1.19 -14.36
C ASP A 51 21.34 2.29 -14.32
N ASP A 52 21.59 3.46 -14.92
CA ASP A 52 20.60 4.55 -14.95
C ASP A 52 19.35 4.18 -15.76
N ASP A 53 19.51 3.45 -16.84
CA ASP A 53 18.40 2.98 -17.65
C ASP A 53 17.57 1.93 -16.90
N TRP A 54 18.22 1.05 -16.14
CA TRP A 54 17.54 0.09 -15.28
C TRP A 54 16.72 0.79 -14.18
N VAL A 55 17.25 1.84 -13.56
CA VAL A 55 16.49 2.65 -12.59
C VAL A 55 15.23 3.23 -13.23
N ARG A 56 15.35 3.83 -14.42
CA ARG A 56 14.21 4.40 -15.16
C ARG A 56 13.21 3.33 -15.60
N TYR A 57 13.70 2.19 -16.11
CA TYR A 57 12.84 1.08 -16.54
C TYR A 57 12.00 0.54 -15.37
N LYS A 58 12.64 0.29 -14.22
CA LYS A 58 11.95 -0.15 -13.00
C LYS A 58 10.92 0.86 -12.55
N ALA A 59 11.28 2.14 -12.50
CA ALA A 59 10.36 3.20 -12.11
C ALA A 59 9.12 3.27 -13.02
N LEU A 60 9.27 3.16 -14.34
CA LEU A 60 8.15 3.13 -15.29
C LEU A 60 7.19 1.96 -15.04
N TYR A 61 7.73 0.82 -14.61
CA TYR A 61 6.91 -0.34 -14.27
C TYR A 61 6.23 -0.18 -12.90
N THR A 62 6.97 0.22 -11.87
CA THR A 62 6.45 0.25 -10.49
C THR A 62 5.48 1.39 -10.24
N THR A 63 5.72 2.56 -10.83
CA THR A 63 4.83 3.73 -10.69
C THR A 63 3.56 3.65 -11.53
N ASP A 64 3.54 2.77 -12.55
CA ASP A 64 2.40 2.58 -13.47
C ASP A 64 1.77 3.89 -13.97
N PRO A 65 2.50 4.76 -14.68
CA PRO A 65 2.01 6.08 -15.08
C PRO A 65 0.80 6.03 -16.04
N GLN A 66 0.53 4.86 -16.63
CA GLN A 66 -0.64 4.61 -17.48
C GLN A 66 -1.84 4.06 -16.68
N ARG A 67 -1.70 3.89 -15.35
CA ARG A 67 -2.78 3.46 -14.44
C ARG A 67 -3.42 2.13 -14.85
N HIS A 68 -2.63 1.17 -15.32
CA HIS A 68 -3.16 -0.15 -15.71
C HIS A 68 -3.68 -0.94 -14.50
N TYR A 69 -3.10 -0.71 -13.30
CA TYR A 69 -3.60 -1.33 -12.08
C TYR A 69 -4.99 -0.79 -11.69
N ASP A 70 -5.24 0.51 -11.87
CA ASP A 70 -6.57 1.09 -11.64
C ASP A 70 -7.61 0.50 -12.61
N ARG A 71 -7.22 0.27 -13.85
CA ARG A 71 -8.08 -0.37 -14.84
C ARG A 71 -8.40 -1.83 -14.47
N PHE A 72 -7.46 -2.54 -13.84
CA PHE A 72 -7.73 -3.85 -13.25
C PHE A 72 -8.76 -3.72 -12.11
N LEU A 73 -8.60 -2.76 -11.18
CA LEU A 73 -9.56 -2.55 -10.09
C LEU A 73 -10.96 -2.15 -10.61
N ALA A 74 -11.03 -1.47 -11.75
CA ALA A 74 -12.28 -1.15 -12.44
C ALA A 74 -12.89 -2.33 -13.22
N GLY A 75 -12.21 -3.49 -13.27
CA GLY A 75 -12.65 -4.67 -14.01
C GLY A 75 -12.47 -4.59 -15.53
N GLU A 76 -11.71 -3.60 -16.03
CA GLU A 76 -11.41 -3.43 -17.45
C GLU A 76 -10.30 -4.36 -17.95
N LEU A 77 -9.41 -4.76 -17.06
CA LEU A 77 -8.27 -5.65 -17.32
C LEU A 77 -8.26 -6.78 -16.32
N THR A 78 -7.71 -7.92 -16.72
CA THR A 78 -7.33 -8.98 -15.78
C THR A 78 -6.04 -8.59 -15.03
N PHE A 79 -5.76 -9.31 -13.94
CA PHE A 79 -4.54 -9.11 -13.16
C PHE A 79 -3.26 -9.40 -13.98
N GLU A 80 -3.32 -10.31 -14.94
CA GLU A 80 -2.25 -10.61 -15.87
C GLU A 80 -2.10 -9.50 -16.92
N GLU A 81 -3.21 -9.06 -17.53
CA GLU A 81 -3.18 -8.04 -18.58
C GLU A 81 -2.59 -6.72 -18.11
N GLN A 82 -2.92 -6.26 -16.87
CA GLN A 82 -2.34 -5.03 -16.35
C GLN A 82 -0.80 -5.13 -16.25
N ARG A 83 -0.25 -6.30 -15.88
CA ARG A 83 1.20 -6.53 -15.82
C ARG A 83 1.84 -6.47 -17.21
N VAL A 84 1.21 -7.10 -18.21
CA VAL A 84 1.67 -7.05 -19.59
C VAL A 84 1.66 -5.62 -20.14
N HIS A 85 0.61 -4.86 -19.83
CA HIS A 85 0.53 -3.47 -20.26
C HIS A 85 1.61 -2.60 -19.60
N ARG A 86 1.87 -2.78 -18.31
CA ARG A 86 2.92 -2.06 -17.57
C ARG A 86 4.30 -2.35 -18.12
N VAL A 87 4.67 -3.62 -18.30
CA VAL A 87 5.99 -3.98 -18.85
C VAL A 87 6.14 -3.53 -20.30
N ARG A 88 5.08 -3.59 -21.11
CA ARG A 88 5.10 -3.07 -22.49
C ARG A 88 5.36 -1.57 -22.51
N HIS A 89 4.68 -0.82 -21.63
CA HIS A 89 4.91 0.62 -21.49
C HIS A 89 6.35 0.93 -21.08
N ALA A 90 6.86 0.26 -20.05
CA ALA A 90 8.24 0.44 -19.59
C ALA A 90 9.27 0.14 -20.68
N ARG A 91 9.09 -0.96 -21.43
CA ARG A 91 9.97 -1.37 -22.55
C ARG A 91 10.00 -0.38 -23.70
N ALA A 92 8.87 0.24 -24.02
CA ALA A 92 8.75 1.15 -25.16
C ALA A 92 9.71 2.34 -25.11
N GLY A 93 10.20 2.70 -23.93
CA GLY A 93 11.22 3.74 -23.76
C GLY A 93 12.66 3.30 -24.09
N PHE A 94 12.90 2.00 -24.28
CA PHE A 94 14.26 1.44 -24.37
C PHE A 94 14.48 0.54 -25.60
N THR A 95 13.43 0.00 -26.19
CA THR A 95 13.54 -0.87 -27.36
C THR A 95 12.31 -0.74 -28.26
N PRO A 96 12.50 -0.73 -29.60
CA PRO A 96 11.39 -0.79 -30.55
C PRO A 96 10.83 -2.22 -30.72
N GLU A 97 11.47 -3.23 -30.14
CA GLU A 97 11.04 -4.61 -30.31
C GLU A 97 9.65 -4.87 -29.74
N PRO A 98 8.74 -5.51 -30.48
CA PRO A 98 7.40 -5.78 -30.00
C PRO A 98 7.40 -6.77 -28.83
N PHE A 99 6.55 -6.50 -27.84
CA PHE A 99 6.35 -7.36 -26.69
C PHE A 99 4.95 -7.96 -26.73
N LEU A 100 4.80 -9.07 -27.46
CA LEU A 100 3.53 -9.69 -27.80
C LEU A 100 3.61 -11.22 -27.80
N GLY A 101 2.44 -11.89 -27.77
CA GLY A 101 2.29 -13.33 -27.91
C GLY A 101 3.17 -14.11 -26.95
N ARG A 102 3.91 -15.10 -27.47
CA ARG A 102 4.72 -16.01 -26.63
C ARG A 102 5.77 -15.32 -25.77
N VAL A 103 6.29 -14.16 -26.20
CA VAL A 103 7.27 -13.40 -25.39
C VAL A 103 6.59 -12.83 -24.16
N ALA A 104 5.41 -12.22 -24.32
CA ALA A 104 4.64 -11.68 -23.19
C ALA A 104 4.15 -12.79 -22.25
N GLU A 105 3.65 -13.90 -22.82
CA GLU A 105 3.20 -15.07 -22.03
C GLU A 105 4.36 -15.70 -21.22
N ALA A 106 5.54 -15.83 -21.81
CA ALA A 106 6.72 -16.36 -21.13
C ALA A 106 7.12 -15.42 -19.98
N TRP A 107 7.17 -14.13 -20.24
CA TRP A 107 7.52 -13.11 -19.25
C TRP A 107 6.56 -13.13 -18.05
N VAL A 108 5.24 -13.24 -18.29
CA VAL A 108 4.26 -13.32 -17.22
C VAL A 108 4.48 -14.54 -16.35
N ARG A 109 4.69 -15.72 -16.94
CA ARG A 109 4.99 -16.94 -16.16
C ARG A 109 6.24 -16.79 -15.31
N ASP A 110 7.32 -16.25 -15.89
CA ASP A 110 8.58 -16.05 -15.18
C ASP A 110 8.42 -15.03 -14.05
N TYR A 111 7.68 -13.94 -14.31
CA TYR A 111 7.38 -12.91 -13.33
C TYR A 111 6.58 -13.48 -12.14
N GLU A 112 5.52 -14.25 -12.41
CA GLU A 112 4.69 -14.87 -11.36
C GLU A 112 5.44 -15.93 -10.56
N GLN A 113 6.38 -16.63 -11.18
CA GLN A 113 7.23 -17.61 -10.50
C GLN A 113 8.29 -16.92 -9.63
N LEU A 114 8.90 -15.84 -10.09
CA LEU A 114 10.02 -15.18 -9.43
C LEU A 114 9.57 -14.20 -8.35
N LEU A 115 8.53 -13.40 -8.59
CA LEU A 115 8.11 -12.34 -7.69
C LEU A 115 7.90 -12.81 -6.24
N PRO A 116 7.23 -13.93 -5.99
CA PRO A 116 7.01 -14.41 -4.63
C PRO A 116 8.30 -14.79 -3.88
N GLN A 117 9.40 -15.04 -4.58
CA GLN A 117 10.69 -15.37 -3.96
C GLN A 117 11.40 -14.15 -3.39
N HIS A 118 10.96 -12.94 -3.79
CA HIS A 118 11.52 -11.66 -3.38
C HIS A 118 10.67 -10.92 -2.34
N PHE A 119 9.51 -11.45 -1.94
CA PHE A 119 8.72 -10.81 -0.89
C PHE A 119 9.47 -10.78 0.44
N ARG A 120 9.69 -9.58 0.96
CA ARG A 120 10.34 -9.34 2.25
C ARG A 120 9.57 -8.26 3.01
N ALA A 121 9.40 -8.46 4.30
CA ALA A 121 8.90 -7.40 5.16
C ALA A 121 9.96 -6.29 5.30
N TYR A 122 9.50 -5.04 5.49
CA TYR A 122 10.40 -3.99 5.95
C TYR A 122 10.91 -4.31 7.35
N ASP A 123 12.13 -3.85 7.66
CA ASP A 123 12.82 -4.17 8.93
C ASP A 123 12.09 -3.64 10.18
N ASP A 124 11.25 -2.59 10.03
CA ASP A 124 10.48 -1.99 11.11
C ASP A 124 9.13 -2.67 11.41
N VAL A 125 8.74 -3.64 10.58
CA VAL A 125 7.44 -4.33 10.72
C VAL A 125 7.43 -5.25 11.94
N VAL A 126 8.37 -6.19 12.02
CA VAL A 126 8.41 -7.18 13.12
C VAL A 126 8.54 -6.50 14.49
N PRO A 127 9.44 -5.50 14.68
CA PRO A 127 9.50 -4.75 15.94
C PRO A 127 8.19 -4.05 16.32
N LEU A 128 7.46 -3.50 15.34
CA LEU A 128 6.15 -2.90 15.62
C LEU A 128 5.11 -3.95 16.04
N LEU A 129 5.01 -5.08 15.32
CA LEU A 129 4.08 -6.15 15.66
C LEU A 129 4.36 -6.72 17.07
N ASP A 130 5.63 -6.90 17.43
CA ASP A 130 6.04 -7.29 18.80
C ASP A 130 5.57 -6.27 19.86
N ALA A 131 5.70 -4.97 19.53
CA ALA A 131 5.26 -3.91 20.42
C ALA A 131 3.74 -3.82 20.55
N LEU A 132 2.97 -4.14 19.50
CA LEU A 132 1.49 -4.23 19.56
C LEU A 132 1.05 -5.42 20.40
N GLU A 133 1.65 -6.59 20.20
CA GLU A 133 1.35 -7.80 20.98
C GLU A 133 1.66 -7.62 22.48
N ALA A 134 2.80 -7.00 22.79
CA ALA A 134 3.17 -6.70 24.17
C ALA A 134 2.17 -5.75 24.89
N ARG A 135 1.40 -4.97 24.10
CA ARG A 135 0.35 -4.07 24.61
C ARG A 135 -1.05 -4.68 24.53
N GLY A 136 -1.20 -5.89 23.98
CA GLY A 136 -2.49 -6.52 23.74
C GLY A 136 -3.35 -5.77 22.73
N ILE A 137 -2.75 -5.01 21.80
CA ILE A 137 -3.45 -4.26 20.75
C ILE A 137 -3.63 -5.16 19.54
N PRO A 138 -4.87 -5.51 19.15
CA PRO A 138 -5.15 -6.31 17.99
C PRO A 138 -4.78 -5.56 16.71
N TYR A 139 -4.36 -6.32 15.70
CA TYR A 139 -3.98 -5.75 14.40
C TYR A 139 -4.38 -6.67 13.25
N GLY A 140 -4.42 -6.10 12.04
CA GLY A 140 -4.74 -6.79 10.81
C GLY A 140 -4.25 -6.03 9.59
N ALA A 141 -4.56 -6.58 8.41
CA ALA A 141 -4.21 -5.97 7.13
C ALA A 141 -5.44 -5.83 6.22
N VAL A 142 -5.44 -4.77 5.39
CA VAL A 142 -6.49 -4.49 4.40
C VAL A 142 -5.84 -4.10 3.08
N SER A 143 -6.17 -4.79 2.00
CA SER A 143 -5.49 -4.60 0.71
C SER A 143 -6.45 -4.52 -0.47
N ASN A 144 -6.04 -3.76 -1.51
CA ASN A 144 -6.70 -3.71 -2.82
C ASN A 144 -6.32 -4.89 -3.72
N ASN A 145 -6.15 -6.07 -3.15
CA ASN A 145 -5.94 -7.30 -3.89
C ASN A 145 -6.77 -8.43 -3.26
N VAL A 146 -6.84 -9.58 -3.92
CA VAL A 146 -7.60 -10.73 -3.41
C VAL A 146 -6.92 -11.35 -2.19
N HIS A 147 -7.75 -11.84 -1.27
CA HIS A 147 -7.34 -12.38 0.03
C HIS A 147 -6.23 -13.43 -0.09
N ASP A 148 -6.43 -14.47 -0.89
CA ASP A 148 -5.51 -15.60 -0.96
C ASP A 148 -4.13 -15.20 -1.53
N TYR A 149 -4.09 -14.28 -2.48
CA TYR A 149 -2.85 -13.75 -3.03
C TYR A 149 -2.07 -12.99 -1.95
N GLN A 150 -2.74 -12.13 -1.19
CA GLN A 150 -2.10 -11.35 -0.12
C GLN A 150 -1.73 -12.23 1.08
N ARG A 151 -2.52 -13.25 1.40
CA ARG A 151 -2.16 -14.24 2.43
C ARG A 151 -0.85 -14.94 2.07
N ALA A 152 -0.73 -15.45 0.85
CA ALA A 152 0.50 -16.09 0.38
C ALA A 152 1.71 -15.14 0.39
N LYS A 153 1.49 -13.84 0.10
CA LYS A 153 2.53 -12.81 0.17
C LYS A 153 3.00 -12.58 1.61
N LEU A 154 2.08 -12.37 2.55
CA LEU A 154 2.40 -12.20 3.97
C LEU A 154 3.14 -13.43 4.53
N ASP A 155 2.71 -14.63 4.17
CA ASP A 155 3.34 -15.87 4.60
C ASP A 155 4.80 -15.96 4.13
N ARG A 156 5.06 -15.62 2.87
CA ARG A 156 6.41 -15.62 2.30
C ARG A 156 7.29 -14.51 2.86
N ALA A 157 6.71 -13.39 3.25
CA ALA A 157 7.41 -12.30 3.92
C ALA A 157 7.66 -12.55 5.42
N GLY A 158 7.27 -13.72 5.97
CA GLY A 158 7.44 -14.05 7.39
C GLY A 158 6.42 -13.40 8.31
N LEU A 159 5.27 -12.95 7.78
CA LEU A 159 4.22 -12.22 8.50
C LEU A 159 2.96 -13.07 8.75
N GLN A 160 3.11 -14.39 8.97
CA GLN A 160 2.01 -15.32 9.25
C GLN A 160 1.19 -14.92 10.47
N ARG A 161 1.80 -14.20 11.41
CA ARG A 161 1.16 -13.71 12.65
C ARG A 161 0.06 -12.65 12.41
N ILE A 162 0.00 -12.04 11.23
CA ILE A 162 -1.11 -11.17 10.84
C ILE A 162 -2.30 -12.06 10.49
N GLY A 163 -3.14 -12.37 11.49
CA GLY A 163 -4.25 -13.31 11.35
C GLY A 163 -5.47 -12.73 10.64
N VAL A 164 -5.74 -11.43 10.79
CA VAL A 164 -6.84 -10.73 10.12
C VAL A 164 -6.34 -10.12 8.82
N LEU A 165 -6.99 -10.48 7.72
CA LEU A 165 -6.72 -9.97 6.39
C LEU A 165 -8.04 -9.72 5.65
N VAL A 166 -8.20 -8.53 5.08
CA VAL A 166 -9.33 -8.15 4.23
C VAL A 166 -8.81 -7.86 2.83
N GLY A 167 -9.27 -8.63 1.86
CA GLY A 167 -9.04 -8.39 0.43
C GLY A 167 -10.29 -7.81 -0.25
N ILE A 168 -10.16 -7.43 -1.52
CA ILE A 168 -11.30 -6.92 -2.31
C ILE A 168 -12.41 -7.94 -2.46
N ASP A 169 -12.08 -9.22 -2.48
CA ASP A 169 -13.01 -10.36 -2.56
C ASP A 169 -13.71 -10.64 -1.23
N THR A 170 -13.23 -10.12 -0.10
CA THR A 170 -13.88 -10.25 1.21
C THR A 170 -15.18 -9.46 1.29
N VAL A 171 -15.20 -8.26 0.71
CA VAL A 171 -16.32 -7.31 0.78
C VAL A 171 -16.86 -6.90 -0.60
N GLY A 172 -16.21 -7.29 -1.69
CA GLY A 172 -16.61 -6.99 -3.06
C GLY A 172 -16.28 -5.56 -3.50
N VAL A 173 -15.51 -4.79 -2.72
CA VAL A 173 -15.11 -3.42 -3.03
C VAL A 173 -13.65 -3.18 -2.66
N ALA A 174 -13.04 -2.20 -3.33
CA ALA A 174 -11.65 -1.79 -3.09
C ALA A 174 -11.58 -0.50 -2.26
N LYS A 175 -10.45 -0.26 -1.58
CA LYS A 175 -10.13 1.07 -1.03
C LYS A 175 -10.18 2.11 -2.17
N PRO A 176 -10.74 3.30 -2.00
CA PRO A 176 -11.10 3.91 -0.72
C PRO A 176 -12.58 3.71 -0.29
N ASP A 177 -13.30 2.68 -0.76
CA ASP A 177 -14.67 2.43 -0.29
C ASP A 177 -14.67 2.18 1.24
N PRO A 178 -15.53 2.88 2.03
CA PRO A 178 -15.56 2.76 3.49
C PRO A 178 -15.79 1.34 4.02
N ALA A 179 -16.47 0.48 3.25
CA ALA A 179 -16.84 -0.85 3.70
C ALA A 179 -15.61 -1.72 4.00
N ILE A 180 -14.54 -1.61 3.19
CA ILE A 180 -13.35 -2.46 3.35
C ILE A 180 -12.58 -2.14 4.63
N TYR A 181 -12.47 -0.86 5.01
CA TYR A 181 -11.80 -0.44 6.26
C TYR A 181 -12.62 -0.83 7.49
N ARG A 182 -13.95 -0.61 7.43
CA ARG A 182 -14.86 -0.95 8.53
C ARG A 182 -14.91 -2.45 8.77
N GLU A 183 -14.83 -3.26 7.73
CA GLU A 183 -14.73 -4.72 7.86
C GLU A 183 -13.43 -5.12 8.57
N GLY A 184 -12.30 -4.48 8.21
CA GLY A 184 -11.04 -4.68 8.92
C GLY A 184 -11.17 -4.38 10.43
N ALA A 185 -11.71 -3.20 10.77
CA ALA A 185 -11.94 -2.80 12.17
C ALA A 185 -12.84 -3.79 12.91
N ARG A 186 -13.93 -4.22 12.27
CA ARG A 186 -14.85 -5.22 12.82
C ARG A 186 -14.14 -6.55 13.11
N LEU A 187 -13.31 -7.03 12.19
CA LEU A 187 -12.63 -8.32 12.32
C LEU A 187 -11.54 -8.32 13.41
N ILE A 188 -10.87 -7.19 13.64
CA ILE A 188 -9.94 -7.06 14.78
C ILE A 188 -10.64 -6.75 16.10
N GLY A 189 -11.97 -6.55 16.09
CA GLY A 189 -12.78 -6.30 17.31
C GLY A 189 -12.66 -4.88 17.86
N ALA A 190 -12.27 -3.88 17.04
CA ALA A 190 -12.12 -2.49 17.45
C ALA A 190 -13.19 -1.60 16.82
N ALA A 191 -13.58 -0.53 17.53
CA ALA A 191 -14.45 0.49 16.95
C ALA A 191 -13.72 1.27 15.85
N PRO A 192 -14.37 1.61 14.71
CA PRO A 192 -13.72 2.39 13.65
C PRO A 192 -13.03 3.65 14.16
N SER A 193 -13.69 4.45 15.01
CA SER A 193 -13.14 5.70 15.57
C SER A 193 -11.93 5.50 16.51
N ARG A 194 -11.65 4.26 16.91
CA ARG A 194 -10.51 3.86 17.75
C ARG A 194 -9.54 2.93 17.00
N THR A 195 -9.72 2.78 15.70
CA THR A 195 -8.84 1.98 14.84
C THR A 195 -7.91 2.89 14.07
N LEU A 196 -6.60 2.72 14.27
CA LEU A 196 -5.58 3.34 13.44
C LEU A 196 -5.45 2.58 12.14
N TYR A 197 -5.38 3.28 11.02
CA TYR A 197 -5.06 2.71 9.71
C TYR A 197 -3.80 3.34 9.15
N VAL A 198 -2.82 2.54 8.75
CA VAL A 198 -1.52 2.99 8.25
C VAL A 198 -1.28 2.43 6.86
N GLY A 199 -0.95 3.28 5.89
CA GLY A 199 -0.60 2.86 4.54
C GLY A 199 0.21 3.91 3.79
N ASP A 200 0.84 3.49 2.68
CA ASP A 200 1.76 4.31 1.89
C ASP A 200 1.07 5.23 0.88
N ASN A 201 -0.18 4.95 0.54
CA ASN A 201 -0.96 5.80 -0.35
C ASN A 201 -1.78 6.82 0.45
N ARG A 202 -1.38 8.09 0.38
CA ARG A 202 -2.02 9.17 1.14
C ARG A 202 -3.52 9.24 0.93
N LEU A 203 -4.00 9.18 -0.32
CA LEU A 203 -5.42 9.33 -0.64
C LEU A 203 -6.21 8.05 -0.38
N VAL A 204 -5.71 6.93 -0.86
CA VAL A 204 -6.39 5.66 -0.73
C VAL A 204 -6.34 5.16 0.70
N ASP A 205 -5.19 5.20 1.38
CA ASP A 205 -5.05 4.63 2.73
C ASP A 205 -5.43 5.60 3.84
N ALA A 206 -4.75 6.76 3.91
CA ALA A 206 -4.93 7.65 5.05
C ALA A 206 -6.22 8.47 4.96
N VAL A 207 -6.48 9.12 3.83
CA VAL A 207 -7.71 9.90 3.62
C VAL A 207 -8.92 8.97 3.53
N GLY A 208 -8.83 7.87 2.78
CA GLY A 208 -9.91 6.90 2.66
C GLY A 208 -10.30 6.28 4.00
N ALA A 209 -9.33 5.90 4.82
CA ALA A 209 -9.59 5.37 6.17
C ALA A 209 -10.25 6.43 7.07
N ARG A 210 -9.76 7.68 7.04
CA ARG A 210 -10.39 8.78 7.79
C ARG A 210 -11.85 9.00 7.37
N ASP A 211 -12.13 9.00 6.08
CA ASP A 211 -13.48 9.20 5.54
C ASP A 211 -14.38 7.99 5.84
N ALA A 212 -13.78 6.82 6.08
CA ALA A 212 -14.47 5.64 6.62
C ALA A 212 -14.74 5.72 8.13
N GLY A 213 -14.20 6.73 8.83
CA GLY A 213 -14.36 6.94 10.26
C GLY A 213 -13.26 6.33 11.13
N LEU A 214 -12.13 5.92 10.52
CA LEU A 214 -10.94 5.45 11.23
C LEU A 214 -9.96 6.62 11.45
N ILE A 215 -8.87 6.36 12.16
CA ILE A 215 -7.74 7.29 12.30
C ILE A 215 -6.73 6.97 11.21
N GLY A 216 -6.79 7.70 10.08
CA GLY A 216 -5.90 7.47 8.94
C GLY A 216 -4.54 8.11 9.16
N VAL A 217 -3.46 7.37 8.88
CA VAL A 217 -2.07 7.81 8.97
C VAL A 217 -1.35 7.46 7.67
N TRP A 218 -0.74 8.45 7.08
CA TRP A 218 0.06 8.26 5.87
C TRP A 218 1.50 7.89 6.22
N LEU A 219 2.00 6.79 5.63
CA LEU A 219 3.37 6.33 5.74
C LEU A 219 4.17 6.80 4.51
N ASP A 220 4.99 7.84 4.66
CA ASP A 220 5.92 8.29 3.63
C ASP A 220 7.36 7.83 3.93
N ARG A 221 7.70 6.62 3.52
CA ARG A 221 9.04 6.05 3.73
C ARG A 221 10.14 6.78 2.96
N THR A 222 9.78 7.53 1.93
CA THR A 222 10.73 8.20 1.04
C THR A 222 11.02 9.63 1.44
N GLY A 223 10.15 10.24 2.24
CA GLY A 223 10.19 11.68 2.57
C GLY A 223 9.97 12.59 1.36
N ALA A 224 9.54 12.03 0.24
CA ALA A 224 9.40 12.76 -1.02
C ALA A 224 8.00 13.35 -1.23
N GLY A 225 7.07 13.10 -0.30
CA GLY A 225 5.69 13.55 -0.41
C GLY A 225 4.94 12.95 -1.62
N ARG A 226 5.41 11.82 -2.14
CA ARG A 226 4.84 11.21 -3.34
C ARG A 226 3.51 10.56 -3.02
N ASP A 227 2.44 11.15 -3.50
CA ASP A 227 1.14 10.50 -3.64
C ASP A 227 1.27 9.44 -4.75
N ARG A 228 1.46 8.18 -4.38
CA ARG A 228 1.37 7.06 -5.32
C ARG A 228 -0.10 6.88 -5.68
N GLY A 229 -0.54 7.49 -6.76
CA GLY A 229 -1.81 7.14 -7.35
C GLY A 229 -2.81 8.24 -7.69
N VAL A 230 -2.49 9.53 -7.66
CA VAL A 230 -3.35 10.55 -8.25
C VAL A 230 -2.52 11.64 -8.93
N ASP A 231 -1.79 11.26 -9.99
CA ASP A 231 -1.48 12.20 -11.06
C ASP A 231 -2.30 11.79 -12.29
N SER A 232 -3.62 11.88 -12.14
CA SER A 232 -4.56 11.67 -13.23
C SER A 232 -4.60 12.94 -14.05
N GLY A 233 -4.03 12.86 -15.23
CA GLY A 233 -4.03 13.85 -16.28
C GLY A 233 -5.34 14.63 -16.44
N THR A 234 -5.46 15.71 -15.71
CA THR A 234 -6.06 16.95 -16.13
C THR A 234 -5.04 18.01 -15.78
N GLY A 235 -4.37 18.54 -16.80
CA GLY A 235 -3.35 19.57 -16.64
C GLY A 235 -3.89 20.79 -15.89
N ALA A 236 -3.59 20.81 -14.62
CA ALA A 236 -3.49 21.99 -13.79
C ALA A 236 -2.50 21.62 -12.68
N ALA A 237 -1.32 22.21 -12.72
CA ALA A 237 -0.46 22.34 -11.57
C ALA A 237 -1.23 23.16 -10.54
N THR A 238 -2.04 22.51 -9.73
CA THR A 238 -2.60 23.11 -8.52
C THR A 238 -1.72 22.65 -7.38
N GLY A 239 -1.02 23.61 -6.80
CA GLY A 239 -0.35 23.47 -5.54
C GLY A 239 -1.27 22.78 -4.51
N ALA A 240 -0.70 22.27 -3.44
CA ALA A 240 -1.28 21.45 -2.37
C ALA A 240 -2.54 22.06 -1.67
N GLU A 241 -3.38 22.81 -2.36
CA GLU A 241 -4.60 23.39 -1.85
C GLU A 241 -5.76 22.41 -2.06
N GLY A 242 -6.14 21.72 -0.97
CA GLY A 242 -7.38 20.95 -0.91
C GLY A 242 -7.29 19.49 -0.50
N VAL A 243 -6.12 18.87 -0.41
CA VAL A 243 -6.01 17.52 0.13
C VAL A 243 -6.14 17.59 1.64
N PRO A 244 -7.11 16.86 2.25
CA PRO A 244 -7.31 16.91 3.69
C PRO A 244 -6.04 16.50 4.45
N GLU A 245 -5.74 17.26 5.51
CA GLU A 245 -4.58 17.00 6.35
C GLU A 245 -4.77 15.68 7.12
N VAL A 246 -3.79 14.80 7.02
CA VAL A 246 -3.70 13.55 7.78
C VAL A 246 -2.30 13.46 8.39
N PRO A 247 -2.14 12.84 9.58
CA PRO A 247 -0.83 12.58 10.15
C PRO A 247 0.07 11.83 9.16
N CYS A 248 1.35 12.25 9.08
CA CYS A 248 2.37 11.63 8.25
C CYS A 248 3.48 11.09 9.12
N ILE A 249 3.94 9.86 8.83
CA ILE A 249 5.06 9.21 9.50
C ILE A 249 6.07 8.71 8.47
N ALA A 250 7.36 8.72 8.83
CA ALA A 250 8.44 8.27 7.95
C ALA A 250 8.80 6.78 8.14
N GLY A 251 8.22 6.10 9.12
CA GLY A 251 8.45 4.70 9.40
C GLY A 251 7.49 4.17 10.46
N LEU A 252 7.33 2.86 10.51
CA LEU A 252 6.32 2.21 11.35
C LEU A 252 6.59 2.33 12.86
N ALA A 253 7.84 2.56 13.26
CA ALA A 253 8.15 2.82 14.68
C ALA A 253 7.37 4.02 15.24
N ALA A 254 7.05 5.01 14.40
CA ALA A 254 6.27 6.18 14.80
C ALA A 254 4.79 5.88 15.09
N VAL A 255 4.27 4.70 14.71
CA VAL A 255 2.91 4.25 15.07
C VAL A 255 2.73 4.22 16.58
N LEU A 256 3.79 3.92 17.33
CA LEU A 256 3.74 3.82 18.79
C LEU A 256 3.33 5.13 19.49
N GLN A 257 3.51 6.28 18.83
CA GLN A 257 3.10 7.59 19.39
C GLN A 257 1.56 7.78 19.45
N PHE A 258 0.81 7.02 18.65
CA PHE A 258 -0.65 7.06 18.63
C PHE A 258 -1.29 6.09 19.64
N LEU A 259 -0.49 5.21 20.23
CA LEU A 259 -0.97 4.16 21.11
C LEU A 259 -0.98 4.62 22.58
N PRO A 260 -1.86 4.04 23.41
CA PRO A 260 -1.83 4.32 24.85
C PRO A 260 -0.48 3.93 25.45
N SER A 261 -0.03 4.74 26.42
CA SER A 261 1.19 4.44 27.20
C SER A 261 1.06 3.08 27.89
N VAL A 262 2.12 2.31 27.91
CA VAL A 262 2.20 1.07 28.70
C VAL A 262 2.08 1.46 30.18
N ARG A 263 1.07 0.92 30.88
CA ARG A 263 0.91 1.11 32.33
C ARG A 263 1.88 0.25 33.11
#